data_9ffca9a74d61f2e6abdf6abe8428070f
#
_entry.id   9ffca9a74d61f2e6abdf6abe8428070f
#
_cell.length_a   1.000
_cell.length_b   1.000
_cell.length_c   1.000
_cell.angle_alpha   90.00
_cell.angle_beta   90.00
_cell.angle_gamma   90.00
#
_symmetry.space_group_name_H-M   'P 1'
#
loop_
_entity.id
_entity.type
_entity.pdbx_description
1 polymer ?
#
loop_
_entity_poly.entity_id
_entity_poly.type
_entity_poly.pdbx_seq_one_letter_code
_entity_poly.pdbx_strand_id
1 'polypeptide(L)'
;TAPEALVSEPALLITEPPAEPEGSDPFPAEWQLSDAPASASPMLPPYPVELNPHVQRFLDLFQSGGKRGVVERWLHKSGHYLGMIQEVFRQKGLPEDLAYTAMIESGFNPVAVSRAGAKGLWQFMAPTARRYGLKVDRWVDERLDPQKSTSAAADYLRDLFDQFGSWFLAQAAYNAGEVRVARAVQTSGTDNFWTIARGRLLKEET
;
A
#
# COMPACT_ATOMS: atom_id res chain seq x y z
N THR A 1 32.40 -3.67 -29.72
CA THR A 1 31.07 -3.06 -29.57
C THR A 1 30.17 -4.14 -29.00
N ALA A 2 30.00 -4.15 -27.68
CA ALA A 2 29.04 -5.02 -26.98
C ALA A 2 27.66 -4.37 -27.06
N PRO A 3 26.57 -5.13 -27.25
CA PRO A 3 25.23 -4.57 -27.23
C PRO A 3 24.84 -4.15 -25.80
N GLU A 4 24.35 -2.92 -25.68
CA GLU A 4 23.70 -2.41 -24.48
C GLU A 4 22.57 -3.36 -24.07
N ALA A 5 22.67 -3.88 -22.86
CA ALA A 5 21.60 -4.63 -22.25
C ALA A 5 20.41 -3.67 -22.03
N LEU A 6 19.31 -3.94 -22.73
CA LEU A 6 18.00 -3.34 -22.48
C LEU A 6 17.64 -3.58 -21.00
N VAL A 7 17.77 -2.53 -20.21
CA VAL A 7 17.24 -2.49 -18.84
C VAL A 7 15.73 -2.59 -18.98
N SER A 8 15.18 -3.75 -18.63
CA SER A 8 13.74 -3.96 -18.54
C SER A 8 13.17 -2.92 -17.58
N GLU A 9 12.26 -2.07 -18.08
CA GLU A 9 11.50 -1.17 -17.21
C GLU A 9 10.78 -2.00 -16.15
N PRO A 10 10.80 -1.58 -14.87
CA PRO A 10 10.01 -2.24 -13.86
C PRO A 10 8.55 -2.21 -14.28
N ALA A 11 7.96 -3.37 -14.43
CA ALA A 11 6.54 -3.52 -14.67
C ALA A 11 5.79 -3.12 -13.39
N LEU A 12 5.63 -1.81 -13.18
CA LEU A 12 4.55 -1.32 -12.35
C LEU A 12 3.29 -1.85 -12.99
N LEU A 13 2.64 -2.83 -12.36
CA LEU A 13 1.39 -3.46 -12.79
C LEU A 13 0.22 -2.48 -12.66
N ILE A 14 0.37 -1.30 -13.26
CA ILE A 14 -0.71 -0.33 -13.42
C ILE A 14 -1.35 -0.63 -14.77
N THR A 15 -2.21 -1.65 -14.79
CA THR A 15 -3.22 -1.75 -15.83
C THR A 15 -4.20 -0.62 -15.60
N GLU A 16 -4.36 0.27 -16.58
CA GLU A 16 -5.39 1.32 -16.50
C GLU A 16 -6.75 0.66 -16.20
N PRO A 17 -7.44 1.11 -15.13
CA PRO A 17 -8.81 0.68 -14.91
C PRO A 17 -9.69 1.24 -16.04
N PRO A 18 -10.77 0.53 -16.41
CA PRO A 18 -11.75 1.07 -17.35
C PRO A 18 -12.26 2.42 -16.85
N ALA A 19 -12.51 3.35 -17.79
CA ALA A 19 -13.02 4.68 -17.49
C ALA A 19 -14.30 4.58 -16.67
N GLU A 20 -14.32 5.21 -15.50
CA GLU A 20 -15.53 5.31 -14.68
C GLU A 20 -16.54 6.25 -15.37
N PRO A 21 -17.86 5.95 -15.29
CA PRO A 21 -18.86 6.89 -15.78
C PRO A 21 -18.82 8.19 -14.96
N GLU A 22 -18.72 9.31 -15.64
CA GLU A 22 -18.79 10.64 -15.02
C GLU A 22 -20.16 10.82 -14.35
N GLY A 23 -20.18 11.13 -13.05
CA GLY A 23 -21.33 11.74 -12.39
C GLY A 23 -22.17 10.87 -11.46
N SER A 24 -21.59 10.19 -10.52
CA SER A 24 -22.31 9.85 -9.29
C SER A 24 -21.33 9.82 -8.12
N ASP A 25 -21.57 10.71 -7.15
CA ASP A 25 -20.88 10.70 -5.87
C ASP A 25 -21.32 9.39 -5.14
N PRO A 26 -20.44 8.39 -4.97
CA PRO A 26 -20.85 7.09 -4.44
C PRO A 26 -20.99 7.06 -2.91
N PHE A 27 -20.94 8.21 -2.23
CA PHE A 27 -20.94 8.26 -0.78
C PHE A 27 -22.27 8.77 -0.19
N PRO A 28 -23.00 7.89 0.51
CA PRO A 28 -24.07 8.35 1.41
C PRO A 28 -23.46 9.21 2.52
N ALA A 29 -24.15 10.29 2.89
CA ALA A 29 -23.80 11.20 4.00
C ALA A 29 -23.78 10.51 5.40
N GLU A 30 -24.01 9.21 5.47
CA GLU A 30 -24.17 8.43 6.70
C GLU A 30 -22.89 7.75 7.21
N TRP A 31 -21.72 8.04 6.63
CA TRP A 31 -20.45 7.48 7.10
C TRP A 31 -19.93 8.25 8.32
N GLN A 32 -20.77 8.37 9.33
CA GLN A 32 -20.36 8.85 10.64
C GLN A 32 -19.62 7.72 11.35
N LEU A 33 -18.36 7.98 11.66
CA LEU A 33 -17.56 7.12 12.53
C LEU A 33 -18.29 6.99 13.86
N SER A 34 -18.46 5.75 14.33
CA SER A 34 -19.01 5.47 15.64
C SER A 34 -18.14 6.14 16.71
N ASP A 35 -18.71 7.03 17.53
CA ASP A 35 -18.08 7.72 18.66
C ASP A 35 -17.76 6.80 19.85
N ALA A 36 -17.43 5.55 19.62
CA ALA A 36 -16.92 4.71 20.71
C ALA A 36 -15.48 5.11 21.02
N PRO A 37 -15.13 5.49 22.27
CA PRO A 37 -13.75 5.74 22.64
C PRO A 37 -12.99 4.41 22.58
N ALA A 38 -12.38 4.11 21.43
CA ALA A 38 -11.38 3.07 21.34
C ALA A 38 -10.27 3.48 22.30
N SER A 39 -9.88 2.59 23.23
CA SER A 39 -8.66 2.78 23.99
C SER A 39 -7.54 2.99 22.99
N ALA A 40 -6.99 4.19 22.95
CA ALA A 40 -6.01 4.57 21.96
C ALA A 40 -4.84 3.57 22.02
N SER A 41 -4.62 2.83 20.96
CA SER A 41 -3.44 1.98 20.83
C SER A 41 -2.19 2.85 20.95
N PRO A 42 -1.12 2.39 21.59
CA PRO A 42 0.10 3.18 21.69
C PRO A 42 0.57 3.58 20.30
N MET A 43 0.94 4.86 20.16
CA MET A 43 1.45 5.41 18.90
C MET A 43 2.74 4.70 18.49
N LEU A 44 2.78 4.20 17.27
CA LEU A 44 3.99 3.66 16.65
C LEU A 44 4.90 4.82 16.17
N PRO A 45 6.20 4.55 15.96
CA PRO A 45 7.11 5.59 15.49
C PRO A 45 6.69 6.13 14.11
N PRO A 46 7.00 7.40 13.81
CA PRO A 46 6.65 7.99 12.52
C PRO A 46 7.29 7.24 11.35
N TYR A 47 6.67 7.33 10.17
CA TYR A 47 7.24 6.76 8.95
C TYR A 47 8.53 7.53 8.58
N PRO A 48 9.68 6.85 8.41
CA PRO A 48 10.93 7.51 8.08
C PRO A 48 10.93 8.01 6.63
N VAL A 49 11.45 9.23 6.42
CA VAL A 49 11.67 9.78 5.09
C VAL A 49 13.17 9.83 4.81
N GLU A 50 13.62 9.06 3.83
CA GLU A 50 15.02 9.02 3.43
C GLU A 50 15.16 9.38 1.95
N LEU A 51 16.03 10.36 1.66
CA LEU A 51 16.42 10.69 0.29
C LEU A 51 17.72 9.98 -0.06
N ASN A 52 17.63 9.07 -1.00
CA ASN A 52 18.77 8.37 -1.58
C ASN A 52 18.64 8.32 -3.12
N PRO A 53 19.66 7.89 -3.87
CA PRO A 53 19.60 7.87 -5.33
C PRO A 53 18.45 7.06 -5.92
N HIS A 54 18.00 6.00 -5.24
CA HIS A 54 16.85 5.22 -5.70
C HIS A 54 15.55 6.01 -5.55
N VAL A 55 15.33 6.63 -4.39
CA VAL A 55 14.17 7.49 -4.13
C VAL A 55 14.17 8.68 -5.08
N GLN A 56 15.34 9.32 -5.30
CA GLN A 56 15.44 10.46 -6.22
C GLN A 56 15.04 10.07 -7.65
N ARG A 57 15.47 8.90 -8.14
CA ARG A 57 15.07 8.41 -9.47
C ARG A 57 13.55 8.28 -9.62
N PHE A 58 12.85 7.76 -8.61
CA PHE A 58 11.39 7.67 -8.62
C PHE A 58 10.72 9.04 -8.51
N LEU A 59 11.25 9.95 -7.70
CA LEU A 59 10.76 11.33 -7.62
C LEU A 59 10.84 12.01 -8.99
N ASP A 60 11.97 11.91 -9.69
CA ASP A 60 12.16 12.49 -11.01
C ASP A 60 11.17 11.88 -12.03
N LEU A 61 10.94 10.56 -11.97
CA LEU A 61 9.98 9.86 -12.82
C LEU A 61 8.54 10.35 -12.60
N PHE A 62 8.16 10.56 -11.34
CA PHE A 62 6.80 10.95 -10.95
C PHE A 62 6.56 12.46 -11.11
N GLN A 63 7.58 13.32 -10.91
CA GLN A 63 7.44 14.77 -10.99
C GLN A 63 7.55 15.30 -12.43
N SER A 64 8.50 14.83 -13.19
CA SER A 64 8.83 15.36 -14.52
C SER A 64 8.87 14.32 -15.63
N GLY A 65 8.81 13.03 -15.28
CA GLY A 65 8.84 11.92 -16.23
C GLY A 65 7.47 11.52 -16.77
N GLY A 66 7.44 10.44 -17.56
CA GLY A 66 6.22 9.92 -18.20
C GLY A 66 5.13 9.42 -17.24
N LYS A 67 5.38 9.41 -15.92
CA LYS A 67 4.40 8.99 -14.90
C LYS A 67 3.69 10.15 -14.18
N ARG A 68 4.02 11.40 -14.49
CA ARG A 68 3.40 12.57 -13.85
C ARG A 68 1.87 12.54 -13.92
N GLY A 69 1.29 12.31 -15.10
CA GLY A 69 -0.17 12.26 -15.27
C GLY A 69 -0.84 11.11 -14.49
N VAL A 70 -0.11 10.05 -14.20
CA VAL A 70 -0.60 8.97 -13.31
C VAL A 70 -0.71 9.47 -11.88
N VAL A 71 0.33 10.14 -11.38
CA VAL A 71 0.33 10.70 -10.01
C VAL A 71 -0.73 11.79 -9.86
N GLU A 72 -0.93 12.65 -10.85
CA GLU A 72 -1.99 13.67 -10.83
C GLU A 72 -3.39 13.02 -10.69
N ARG A 73 -3.66 11.93 -11.41
CA ARG A 73 -4.92 11.17 -11.25
C ARG A 73 -5.05 10.54 -9.87
N TRP A 74 -3.96 9.98 -9.32
CA TRP A 74 -3.97 9.41 -7.97
C TRP A 74 -4.24 10.47 -6.91
N LEU A 75 -3.61 11.65 -7.02
CA LEU A 75 -3.83 12.77 -6.11
C LEU A 75 -5.25 13.30 -6.20
N HIS A 76 -5.84 13.34 -7.40
CA HIS A 76 -7.26 13.70 -7.54
C HIS A 76 -8.17 12.70 -6.80
N LYS A 77 -7.95 11.40 -6.98
CA LYS A 77 -8.73 10.34 -6.28
C LYS A 77 -8.47 10.31 -4.77
N SER A 78 -7.30 10.73 -4.31
CA SER A 78 -6.97 10.73 -2.88
C SER A 78 -7.92 11.60 -2.06
N GLY A 79 -8.45 12.68 -2.63
CA GLY A 79 -9.39 13.57 -1.95
C GLY A 79 -10.62 12.86 -1.39
N HIS A 80 -11.03 11.75 -1.97
CA HIS A 80 -12.18 10.97 -1.50
C HIS A 80 -11.87 10.03 -0.33
N TYR A 81 -10.62 9.54 -0.21
CA TYR A 81 -10.30 8.46 0.72
C TYR A 81 -9.26 8.83 1.78
N LEU A 82 -8.36 9.77 1.47
CA LEU A 82 -7.18 10.06 2.27
C LEU A 82 -7.55 10.44 3.70
N GLY A 83 -8.53 11.34 3.88
CA GLY A 83 -8.96 11.77 5.22
C GLY A 83 -9.53 10.62 6.06
N MET A 84 -10.34 9.76 5.47
CA MET A 84 -10.89 8.58 6.15
C MET A 84 -9.77 7.60 6.52
N ILE A 85 -8.83 7.33 5.62
CA ILE A 85 -7.71 6.41 5.87
C ILE A 85 -6.84 6.95 7.00
N GLN A 86 -6.47 8.22 6.96
CA GLN A 86 -5.65 8.87 7.99
C GLN A 86 -6.32 8.85 9.35
N GLU A 87 -7.63 9.08 9.41
CA GLU A 87 -8.38 9.01 10.67
C GLU A 87 -8.36 7.59 11.26
N VAL A 88 -8.62 6.55 10.45
CA VAL A 88 -8.53 5.15 10.91
C VAL A 88 -7.12 4.83 11.42
N PHE A 89 -6.07 5.28 10.71
CA PHE A 89 -4.69 5.03 11.12
C PHE A 89 -4.36 5.75 12.42
N ARG A 90 -4.76 7.01 12.57
CA ARG A 90 -4.58 7.78 13.80
C ARG A 90 -5.25 7.10 14.99
N GLN A 91 -6.50 6.66 14.84
CA GLN A 91 -7.23 5.93 15.88
C GLN A 91 -6.53 4.63 16.29
N LYS A 92 -5.90 3.96 15.33
CA LYS A 92 -5.12 2.74 15.57
C LYS A 92 -3.65 3.01 15.92
N GLY A 93 -3.22 4.27 16.10
CA GLY A 93 -1.85 4.63 16.47
C GLY A 93 -0.80 4.37 15.41
N LEU A 94 -1.17 4.33 14.11
CA LEU A 94 -0.25 4.20 13.00
C LEU A 94 0.11 5.57 12.40
N PRO A 95 1.30 5.71 11.78
CA PRO A 95 1.63 6.89 10.99
C PRO A 95 0.63 7.12 9.85
N GLU A 96 0.13 8.34 9.76
CA GLU A 96 -0.84 8.73 8.72
C GLU A 96 -0.25 8.64 7.31
N ASP A 97 1.07 8.77 7.16
CA ASP A 97 1.78 8.64 5.88
C ASP A 97 1.63 7.25 5.23
N LEU A 98 1.33 6.22 6.01
CA LEU A 98 1.03 4.88 5.48
C LEU A 98 -0.23 4.85 4.62
N ALA A 99 -1.08 5.88 4.66
CA ALA A 99 -2.22 6.03 3.76
C ALA A 99 -1.81 6.02 2.27
N TYR A 100 -0.59 6.47 1.97
CA TYR A 100 -0.07 6.43 0.59
C TYR A 100 0.25 5.02 0.09
N THR A 101 0.21 4.00 0.94
CA THR A 101 0.25 2.60 0.49
C THR A 101 -0.94 2.30 -0.43
N ALA A 102 -2.16 2.78 -0.11
CA ALA A 102 -3.32 2.62 -0.98
C ALA A 102 -3.15 3.32 -2.34
N MET A 103 -2.38 4.41 -2.40
CA MET A 103 -2.03 5.06 -3.65
C MET A 103 -1.16 4.15 -4.54
N ILE A 104 -0.16 3.52 -3.96
CA ILE A 104 0.75 2.62 -4.70
C ILE A 104 0.03 1.34 -5.11
N GLU A 105 -0.82 0.79 -4.24
CA GLU A 105 -1.52 -0.48 -4.48
C GLU A 105 -2.61 -0.37 -5.57
N SER A 106 -3.40 0.70 -5.56
CA SER A 106 -4.58 0.81 -6.43
C SER A 106 -4.79 2.17 -7.09
N GLY A 107 -3.96 3.18 -6.77
CA GLY A 107 -4.23 4.58 -7.12
C GLY A 107 -5.50 5.12 -6.46
N PHE A 108 -5.80 4.67 -5.24
CA PHE A 108 -7.04 4.95 -4.51
C PHE A 108 -8.31 4.46 -5.24
N ASN A 109 -8.24 3.32 -5.93
CA ASN A 109 -9.39 2.72 -6.58
C ASN A 109 -10.01 1.62 -5.70
N PRO A 110 -11.22 1.83 -5.11
CA PRO A 110 -11.84 0.88 -4.21
C PRO A 110 -12.33 -0.39 -4.90
N VAL A 111 -12.50 -0.36 -6.21
CA VAL A 111 -12.97 -1.51 -7.01
C VAL A 111 -11.86 -2.13 -7.86
N ALA A 112 -10.60 -1.79 -7.60
CA ALA A 112 -9.47 -2.35 -8.33
C ALA A 112 -9.40 -3.88 -8.18
N VAL A 113 -9.08 -4.57 -9.29
CA VAL A 113 -8.87 -6.02 -9.32
C VAL A 113 -7.60 -6.32 -10.08
N SER A 114 -6.63 -6.97 -9.42
CA SER A 114 -5.39 -7.39 -10.07
C SER A 114 -5.58 -8.72 -10.81
N ARG A 115 -4.63 -9.03 -11.71
CA ARG A 115 -4.59 -10.35 -12.40
C ARG A 115 -4.45 -11.52 -11.43
N ALA A 116 -3.82 -11.31 -10.28
CA ALA A 116 -3.67 -12.32 -9.22
C ALA A 116 -4.90 -12.44 -8.31
N GLY A 117 -5.94 -11.62 -8.51
CA GLY A 117 -7.16 -11.65 -7.71
C GLY A 117 -7.09 -10.83 -6.42
N ALA A 118 -6.08 -9.97 -6.26
CA ALA A 118 -6.08 -8.94 -5.22
C ALA A 118 -7.16 -7.89 -5.53
N LYS A 119 -7.81 -7.34 -4.50
CA LYS A 119 -8.93 -6.42 -4.69
C LYS A 119 -8.93 -5.23 -3.73
N GLY A 120 -9.56 -4.14 -4.20
CA GLY A 120 -9.89 -2.94 -3.42
C GLY A 120 -8.74 -1.96 -3.27
N LEU A 121 -8.94 -0.95 -2.43
CA LEU A 121 -7.95 0.10 -2.15
C LEU A 121 -6.58 -0.47 -1.77
N TRP A 122 -6.59 -1.55 -0.98
CA TRP A 122 -5.43 -2.14 -0.33
C TRP A 122 -4.91 -3.39 -1.03
N GLN A 123 -5.49 -3.75 -2.17
CA GLN A 123 -5.11 -4.92 -2.98
C GLN A 123 -4.95 -6.21 -2.15
N PHE A 124 -5.89 -6.44 -1.23
CA PHE A 124 -5.88 -7.64 -0.42
C PHE A 124 -6.10 -8.92 -1.24
N MET A 125 -5.24 -9.91 -1.02
CA MET A 125 -5.53 -11.29 -1.38
C MET A 125 -6.60 -11.87 -0.45
N ALA A 126 -7.50 -12.71 -0.96
CA ALA A 126 -8.61 -13.24 -0.17
C ALA A 126 -8.20 -13.97 1.12
N PRO A 127 -7.11 -14.79 1.15
CA PRO A 127 -6.65 -15.40 2.40
C PRO A 127 -6.23 -14.37 3.45
N THR A 128 -5.45 -13.37 3.04
CA THR A 128 -4.99 -12.29 3.93
C THR A 128 -6.18 -11.48 4.44
N ALA A 129 -7.12 -11.10 3.57
CA ALA A 129 -8.32 -10.37 3.94
C ALA A 129 -9.12 -11.08 5.05
N ARG A 130 -9.33 -12.40 4.90
CA ARG A 130 -10.03 -13.20 5.91
C ARG A 130 -9.26 -13.28 7.23
N ARG A 131 -7.93 -13.36 7.19
CA ARG A 131 -7.07 -13.34 8.39
C ARG A 131 -7.28 -12.07 9.21
N TYR A 132 -7.53 -10.95 8.55
CA TYR A 132 -7.79 -9.63 9.18
C TYR A 132 -9.29 -9.29 9.28
N GLY A 133 -10.15 -10.33 9.31
CA GLY A 133 -11.56 -10.20 9.66
C GLY A 133 -12.49 -9.78 8.54
N LEU A 134 -12.00 -9.62 7.28
CA LEU A 134 -12.87 -9.27 6.16
C LEU A 134 -13.64 -10.50 5.66
N LYS A 135 -14.94 -10.31 5.45
CA LYS A 135 -15.78 -11.31 4.82
C LYS A 135 -15.51 -11.36 3.31
N VAL A 136 -15.11 -12.51 2.82
CA VAL A 136 -14.85 -12.75 1.41
C VAL A 136 -15.46 -14.09 1.02
N ASP A 137 -16.62 -14.06 0.42
CA ASP A 137 -17.34 -15.22 -0.08
C ASP A 137 -17.96 -14.92 -1.46
N ARG A 138 -18.86 -15.78 -1.96
CA ARG A 138 -19.49 -15.59 -3.27
C ARG A 138 -20.51 -14.45 -3.33
N TRP A 139 -20.98 -13.96 -2.19
CA TRP A 139 -22.04 -12.94 -2.09
C TRP A 139 -21.50 -11.59 -1.60
N VAL A 140 -20.47 -11.62 -0.76
CA VAL A 140 -19.89 -10.43 -0.12
C VAL A 140 -18.39 -10.46 -0.27
N ASP A 141 -17.83 -9.32 -0.68
CA ASP A 141 -16.38 -9.12 -0.76
C ASP A 141 -16.02 -7.78 -0.11
N GLU A 142 -15.74 -7.82 1.21
CA GLU A 142 -15.45 -6.63 2.02
C GLU A 142 -14.06 -6.01 1.71
N ARG A 143 -13.27 -6.62 0.83
CA ARG A 143 -12.06 -5.98 0.30
C ARG A 143 -12.38 -4.74 -0.53
N LEU A 144 -13.61 -4.67 -1.07
CA LEU A 144 -14.13 -3.55 -1.85
C LEU A 144 -14.78 -2.47 -0.99
N ASP A 145 -14.96 -2.71 0.31
CA ASP A 145 -15.44 -1.73 1.28
C ASP A 145 -14.26 -0.89 1.77
N PRO A 146 -14.20 0.42 1.46
CA PRO A 146 -13.05 1.26 1.80
C PRO A 146 -12.76 1.32 3.29
N GLN A 147 -13.79 1.42 4.14
CA GLN A 147 -13.62 1.58 5.58
C GLN A 147 -13.18 0.28 6.25
N LYS A 148 -13.84 -0.83 5.94
CA LYS A 148 -13.50 -2.15 6.49
C LYS A 148 -12.12 -2.59 6.04
N SER A 149 -11.82 -2.45 4.74
CA SER A 149 -10.52 -2.82 4.22
C SER A 149 -9.39 -1.93 4.77
N THR A 150 -9.65 -0.65 5.05
CA THR A 150 -8.68 0.23 5.71
C THR A 150 -8.42 -0.21 7.15
N SER A 151 -9.46 -0.57 7.90
CA SER A 151 -9.27 -1.10 9.26
C SER A 151 -8.41 -2.38 9.26
N ALA A 152 -8.70 -3.29 8.34
CA ALA A 152 -7.92 -4.53 8.17
C ALA A 152 -6.47 -4.26 7.73
N ALA A 153 -6.25 -3.27 6.84
CA ALA A 153 -4.91 -2.89 6.41
C ALA A 153 -4.08 -2.28 7.54
N ALA A 154 -4.71 -1.49 8.40
CA ALA A 154 -4.06 -0.94 9.59
C ALA A 154 -3.58 -2.06 10.53
N ASP A 155 -4.41 -3.07 10.79
CA ASP A 155 -4.06 -4.21 11.63
C ASP A 155 -2.92 -5.03 10.98
N TYR A 156 -2.98 -5.26 9.69
CA TYR A 156 -1.91 -5.97 8.96
C TYR A 156 -0.59 -5.20 8.98
N LEU A 157 -0.60 -3.89 8.72
CA LEU A 157 0.60 -3.06 8.77
C LEU A 157 1.22 -3.00 10.17
N ARG A 158 0.39 -3.02 11.23
CA ARG A 158 0.85 -3.11 12.62
C ARG A 158 1.57 -4.44 12.87
N ASP A 159 0.95 -5.56 12.50
CA ASP A 159 1.55 -6.88 12.67
C ASP A 159 2.90 -6.99 11.94
N LEU A 160 2.99 -6.43 10.73
CA LEU A 160 4.23 -6.38 9.97
C LEU A 160 5.29 -5.49 10.66
N PHE A 161 4.89 -4.35 11.22
CA PHE A 161 5.81 -3.53 11.98
C PHE A 161 6.28 -4.22 13.25
N ASP A 162 5.39 -4.87 13.99
CA ASP A 162 5.73 -5.63 15.21
C ASP A 162 6.69 -6.78 14.89
N GLN A 163 6.55 -7.41 13.72
CA GLN A 163 7.45 -8.46 13.27
C GLN A 163 8.83 -7.96 12.85
N PHE A 164 8.92 -6.84 12.16
CA PHE A 164 10.16 -6.39 11.53
C PHE A 164 10.83 -5.20 12.22
N GLY A 165 10.15 -4.47 13.10
CA GLY A 165 10.64 -3.29 13.79
C GLY A 165 11.00 -2.09 12.89
N SER A 166 10.64 -2.17 11.59
CA SER A 166 11.00 -1.19 10.57
C SER A 166 9.87 -0.98 9.57
N TRP A 167 9.47 0.26 9.34
CA TRP A 167 8.43 0.58 8.35
C TRP A 167 8.85 0.21 6.92
N PHE A 168 10.12 0.36 6.58
CA PHE A 168 10.61 -0.05 5.25
C PHE A 168 10.47 -1.56 5.05
N LEU A 169 10.81 -2.36 6.06
CA LEU A 169 10.64 -3.82 5.98
C LEU A 169 9.18 -4.22 6.07
N ALA A 170 8.36 -3.52 6.85
CA ALA A 170 6.91 -3.75 6.92
C ALA A 170 6.24 -3.50 5.55
N GLN A 171 6.57 -2.39 4.89
CA GLN A 171 6.07 -2.10 3.54
C GLN A 171 6.58 -3.11 2.50
N ALA A 172 7.85 -3.49 2.58
CA ALA A 172 8.39 -4.55 1.73
C ALA A 172 7.65 -5.88 1.94
N ALA A 173 7.31 -6.22 3.19
CA ALA A 173 6.56 -7.42 3.53
C ALA A 173 5.10 -7.35 3.09
N TYR A 174 4.48 -6.18 3.16
CA TYR A 174 3.14 -5.96 2.61
C TYR A 174 3.08 -6.28 1.11
N ASN A 175 4.07 -5.81 0.35
CA ASN A 175 4.15 -6.00 -1.10
C ASN A 175 4.63 -7.41 -1.49
N ALA A 176 5.75 -7.89 -0.93
CA ALA A 176 6.41 -9.12 -1.36
C ALA A 176 6.02 -10.37 -0.55
N GLY A 177 5.33 -10.17 0.57
CA GLY A 177 4.98 -11.21 1.54
C GLY A 177 6.02 -11.36 2.66
N GLU A 178 5.51 -11.52 3.89
CA GLU A 178 6.27 -11.60 5.14
C GLU A 178 7.37 -12.67 5.13
N VAL A 179 7.07 -13.86 4.58
CA VAL A 179 8.02 -14.98 4.53
C VAL A 179 9.23 -14.66 3.65
N ARG A 180 9.02 -13.96 2.54
CA ARG A 180 10.11 -13.57 1.63
C ARG A 180 11.03 -12.55 2.28
N VAL A 181 10.46 -11.53 2.93
CA VAL A 181 11.24 -10.49 3.61
C VAL A 181 11.98 -11.06 4.81
N ALA A 182 11.34 -11.90 5.62
CA ALA A 182 12.01 -12.58 6.74
C ALA A 182 13.22 -13.43 6.27
N ARG A 183 13.08 -14.15 5.15
CA ARG A 183 14.19 -14.90 4.54
C ARG A 183 15.30 -13.96 4.05
N ALA A 184 14.95 -12.83 3.44
CA ALA A 184 15.94 -11.86 2.97
C ALA A 184 16.74 -11.26 4.12
N VAL A 185 16.08 -10.88 5.22
CA VAL A 185 16.72 -10.41 6.47
C VAL A 185 17.66 -11.48 7.03
N GLN A 186 17.19 -12.73 7.16
CA GLN A 186 18.01 -13.84 7.65
C GLN A 186 19.23 -14.12 6.76
N THR A 187 19.07 -14.10 5.45
CA THR A 187 20.14 -14.38 4.48
C THR A 187 21.18 -13.25 4.44
N SER A 188 20.74 -12.00 4.56
CA SER A 188 21.64 -10.82 4.54
C SER A 188 22.36 -10.57 5.86
N GLY A 189 21.83 -11.11 6.97
CA GLY A 189 22.32 -10.84 8.32
C GLY A 189 22.13 -9.39 8.79
N THR A 190 21.22 -8.63 8.15
CA THR A 190 20.91 -7.24 8.49
C THR A 190 19.42 -6.97 8.35
N ASP A 191 18.91 -6.02 9.15
CA ASP A 191 17.55 -5.47 9.09
C ASP A 191 17.48 -4.15 8.27
N ASN A 192 18.60 -3.70 7.72
CA ASN A 192 18.63 -2.52 6.88
C ASN A 192 18.04 -2.79 5.49
N PHE A 193 16.84 -2.27 5.24
CA PHE A 193 16.11 -2.44 3.98
C PHE A 193 16.96 -2.10 2.74
N TRP A 194 17.68 -0.95 2.75
CA TRP A 194 18.45 -0.52 1.59
C TRP A 194 19.65 -1.43 1.29
N THR A 195 20.22 -2.06 2.30
CA THR A 195 21.26 -3.06 2.14
C THR A 195 20.71 -4.34 1.51
N ILE A 196 19.55 -4.80 1.97
CA ILE A 196 18.84 -5.97 1.44
C ILE A 196 18.41 -5.74 -0.01
N ALA A 197 17.84 -4.57 -0.32
CA ALA A 197 17.42 -4.20 -1.66
C ALA A 197 18.59 -4.16 -2.65
N ARG A 198 19.73 -3.57 -2.26
CA ARG A 198 20.96 -3.58 -3.09
C ARG A 198 21.51 -4.99 -3.32
N GLY A 199 21.34 -5.88 -2.37
CA GLY A 199 21.73 -7.29 -2.47
C GLY A 199 20.87 -8.14 -3.42
N ARG A 200 19.83 -7.55 -4.03
CA ARG A 200 18.86 -8.22 -4.92
C ARG A 200 18.15 -9.42 -4.28
N LEU A 201 18.07 -9.45 -2.94
CA LEU A 201 17.33 -10.47 -2.20
C LEU A 201 15.81 -10.23 -2.26
N LEU A 202 15.41 -8.99 -2.57
CA LEU A 202 14.06 -8.59 -2.90
C LEU A 202 14.02 -8.15 -4.36
N LYS A 203 12.85 -8.22 -4.98
CA LYS A 203 12.66 -7.69 -6.34
C LYS A 203 12.70 -6.15 -6.31
N GLU A 204 13.07 -5.53 -7.44
CA GLU A 204 13.11 -4.08 -7.56
C GLU A 204 11.74 -3.41 -7.33
N GLU A 205 10.65 -4.16 -7.53
CA GLU A 205 9.27 -3.71 -7.30
C GLU A 205 8.88 -3.70 -5.81
N THR A 206 9.69 -4.29 -4.93
CA THR A 206 9.45 -4.35 -3.48
C THR A 206 9.93 -3.12 -2.77
#